data_4c070a4e4054f17f795fcf6b80125601
#
_entry.id   4c070a4e4054f17f795fcf6b80125601
#
_cell.length_a   1.000
_cell.length_b   1.000
_cell.length_c   1.000
_cell.angle_alpha   90.00
_cell.angle_beta   90.00
_cell.angle_gamma   90.00
#
_symmetry.space_group_name_H-M   'P 1'
#
loop_
_entity.id
_entity.type
_entity.pdbx_description
1 polymer ?
#
loop_
_entity_poly.entity_id
_entity_poly.type
_entity_poly.pdbx_seq_one_letter_code
_entity_poly.pdbx_strand_id
1 'polypeptide(L)' 'MKISTEKLYRLCNKYQWFTSGDCTQYEKLFEKNRQGASLKTLATIIWLCSSSYDEKQILEILEKECTDND' A
#
# COMPACT_ATOMS: atom_id res chain seq x y z
N MET A 1 2.20 -6.40 -11.90
CA MET A 1 0.98 -6.87 -11.25
C MET A 1 0.26 -5.74 -10.58
N LYS A 2 -1.04 -5.79 -10.57
CA LYS A 2 -1.85 -4.73 -9.97
C LYS A 2 -2.61 -5.24 -8.77
N ILE A 3 -2.80 -4.37 -7.81
CA ILE A 3 -3.64 -4.66 -6.65
C ILE A 3 -4.88 -3.76 -6.75
N SER A 4 -6.06 -4.28 -6.40
CA SER A 4 -7.25 -3.46 -6.43
C SER A 4 -7.19 -2.40 -5.33
N THR A 5 -7.79 -1.24 -5.59
CA THR A 5 -7.82 -0.16 -4.61
C THR A 5 -8.51 -0.61 -3.32
N GLU A 6 -9.58 -1.40 -3.46
CA GLU A 6 -10.29 -1.93 -2.30
C GLU A 6 -9.40 -2.83 -1.45
N LYS A 7 -8.66 -3.74 -2.10
CA LYS A 7 -7.75 -4.62 -1.38
C LYS A 7 -6.62 -3.84 -0.72
N LEU A 8 -6.09 -2.86 -1.44
CA LEU A 8 -5.03 -1.99 -0.90
C LEU A 8 -5.52 -1.26 0.33
N TYR A 9 -6.75 -0.75 0.29
CA TYR A 9 -7.35 -0.08 1.44
C TYR A 9 -7.49 -1.03 2.64
N ARG A 10 -7.93 -2.26 2.40
CA ARG A 10 -8.05 -3.26 3.46
C ARG A 10 -6.70 -3.55 4.11
N LEU A 11 -5.65 -3.66 3.30
CA LEU A 11 -4.32 -3.91 3.81
C LEU A 11 -3.83 -2.74 4.66
N CYS A 12 -4.08 -1.51 4.22
CA CYS A 12 -3.71 -0.34 4.98
C CYS A 12 -4.39 -0.34 6.36
N ASN A 13 -5.64 -0.75 6.41
CA ASN A 13 -6.37 -0.85 7.67
C ASN A 13 -5.89 -2.03 8.52
N LYS A 14 -5.67 -3.17 7.90
CA LYS A 14 -5.26 -4.38 8.60
C LYS A 14 -3.92 -4.21 9.30
N TYR A 15 -2.97 -3.59 8.61
CA TYR A 15 -1.61 -3.41 9.14
C TYR A 15 -1.40 -2.04 9.77
N GLN A 16 -2.44 -1.21 9.77
CA GLN A 16 -2.40 0.14 10.35
C GLN A 16 -1.25 0.98 9.78
N TRP A 17 -1.06 0.88 8.47
CA TRP A 17 0.02 1.61 7.80
C TRP A 17 -0.13 3.12 7.86
N PHE A 18 -1.38 3.61 7.88
CA PHE A 18 -1.65 5.04 8.01
C PHE A 18 -2.33 5.27 9.36
N THR A 19 -1.54 5.68 10.34
CA THR A 19 -2.03 5.81 11.70
C THR A 19 -2.53 7.20 12.04
N SER A 20 -2.19 8.18 11.22
CA SER A 20 -2.51 9.58 11.50
C SER A 20 -3.89 10.02 11.01
N GLY A 21 -4.59 9.18 10.28
CA GLY A 21 -5.91 9.55 9.74
C GLY A 21 -5.86 10.57 8.62
N ASP A 22 -4.71 10.74 8.00
CA ASP A 22 -4.53 11.72 6.92
C ASP A 22 -5.05 11.16 5.60
N CYS A 23 -6.22 11.62 5.18
CA CYS A 23 -6.86 11.17 3.94
C CYS A 23 -6.03 11.50 2.70
N THR A 24 -5.22 12.54 2.77
CA THR A 24 -4.39 12.93 1.63
C THR A 24 -3.42 11.83 1.22
N GLN A 25 -2.86 11.13 2.20
CA GLN A 25 -1.92 10.04 1.93
C GLN A 25 -2.62 8.87 1.23
N TYR A 26 -3.82 8.54 1.67
CA TYR A 26 -4.62 7.51 0.99
C TYR A 26 -4.92 7.90 -0.45
N GLU A 27 -5.29 9.15 -0.67
CA GLU A 27 -5.58 9.64 -2.01
C GLU A 27 -4.39 9.52 -2.94
N LYS A 28 -3.21 9.89 -2.48
CA LYS A 28 -1.98 9.75 -3.26
C LYS A 28 -1.70 8.30 -3.59
N LEU A 29 -1.81 7.42 -2.61
CA LEU A 29 -1.55 6.01 -2.78
C LEU A 29 -2.50 5.40 -3.80
N PHE A 30 -3.80 5.67 -3.65
CA PHE A 30 -4.81 5.10 -4.53
C PHE A 30 -4.70 5.65 -5.94
N GLU A 31 -4.38 6.92 -6.09
CA GLU A 31 -4.20 7.53 -7.39
C GLU A 31 -3.01 6.90 -8.13
N LYS A 32 -1.89 6.72 -7.45
CA LYS A 32 -0.74 6.05 -8.05
C LYS A 32 -1.06 4.61 -8.44
N ASN A 33 -1.82 3.92 -7.60
CA ASN A 33 -2.25 2.56 -7.91
C ASN A 33 -3.12 2.52 -9.17
N ARG A 34 -4.05 3.44 -9.29
CA ARG A 34 -4.91 3.54 -10.47
C ARG A 34 -4.13 3.86 -11.73
N GLN A 35 -3.05 4.62 -11.59
CA GLN A 35 -2.17 4.97 -12.71
C GLN A 35 -1.23 3.83 -13.10
N GLY A 36 -1.30 2.70 -12.41
CA GLY A 36 -0.47 1.55 -12.73
C GLY A 36 0.92 1.58 -12.13
N ALA A 37 1.10 2.29 -11.03
CA ALA A 37 2.39 2.33 -10.34
C ALA A 37 2.80 0.93 -9.90
N SER A 38 4.11 0.70 -9.85
CA SER A 38 4.64 -0.58 -9.38
C SER A 38 4.36 -0.78 -7.90
N LEU A 39 4.39 -2.04 -7.45
CA LEU A 39 4.22 -2.33 -6.04
C LEU A 39 5.31 -1.67 -5.19
N LYS A 40 6.51 -1.55 -5.75
CA LYS A 40 7.60 -0.87 -5.05
C LYS A 40 7.26 0.60 -4.80
N THR A 41 6.69 1.27 -5.78
CA THR A 41 6.26 2.66 -5.63
C THR A 41 5.20 2.79 -4.53
N LEU A 42 4.24 1.88 -4.54
CA LEU A 42 3.19 1.87 -3.51
C LEU A 42 3.78 1.61 -2.13
N ALA A 43 4.72 0.67 -2.04
CA ALA A 43 5.39 0.37 -0.79
C ALA A 43 6.16 1.58 -0.25
N THR A 44 6.80 2.34 -1.12
CA THR A 44 7.52 3.55 -0.72
C THR A 44 6.58 4.58 -0.13
N ILE A 45 5.43 4.80 -0.76
CA ILE A 45 4.44 5.75 -0.26
C ILE A 45 3.95 5.33 1.14
N ILE A 46 3.62 4.05 1.29
CA ILE A 46 3.15 3.52 2.57
C ILE A 46 4.25 3.66 3.64
N TRP A 47 5.48 3.32 3.28
CA TRP A 47 6.60 3.39 4.20
C TRP A 47 6.84 4.81 4.72
N LEU A 48 6.73 5.80 3.85
CA LEU A 48 6.91 7.21 4.25
C LEU A 48 5.85 7.65 5.27
N CYS A 49 4.70 6.99 5.29
CA CYS A 49 3.59 7.34 6.18
C CYS A 49 3.47 6.40 7.37
N SER A 50 4.33 5.38 7.45
CA SER A 50 4.29 4.39 8.52
C SER A 50 5.58 4.45 9.33
N SER A 51 5.44 4.36 10.65
CA SER A 51 6.60 4.34 11.54
C SER A 51 6.97 2.94 12.01
N SER A 52 6.14 1.95 11.72
CA SER A 52 6.28 0.60 12.28
C SER A 52 6.80 -0.44 11.31
N TYR A 53 6.91 -0.12 10.04
CA TYR A 53 7.30 -1.08 9.01
C TYR A 53 8.41 -0.54 8.13
N ASP A 54 9.30 -1.45 7.69
CA ASP A 54 10.30 -1.12 6.69
C ASP A 54 9.68 -1.20 5.29
N GLU A 55 10.26 -0.48 4.35
CA GLU A 55 9.81 -0.52 2.96
C GLU A 55 9.81 -1.95 2.42
N LYS A 56 10.84 -2.73 2.75
CA LYS A 56 10.95 -4.11 2.30
C LYS A 56 9.82 -4.97 2.83
N GLN A 57 9.46 -4.80 4.10
CA GLN A 57 8.37 -5.56 4.70
C GLN A 57 7.04 -5.25 4.02
N ILE A 58 6.80 -3.97 3.75
CA ILE A 58 5.58 -3.54 3.08
C ILE A 58 5.52 -4.12 1.67
N LEU A 59 6.62 -4.08 0.95
CA LEU A 59 6.69 -4.63 -0.40
C LEU A 59 6.41 -6.13 -0.41
N GLU A 60 6.98 -6.87 0.53
CA GLU A 60 6.73 -8.31 0.64
C GLU A 60 5.26 -8.61 0.87
N ILE A 61 4.62 -7.83 1.73
CA ILE A 61 3.18 -7.99 1.99
C ILE A 61 2.37 -7.73 0.72
N LEU A 62 2.68 -6.66 0.01
CA LEU A 62 1.97 -6.31 -1.21
C LEU A 62 2.14 -7.39 -2.28
N GLU A 63 3.36 -7.89 -2.44
CA GLU A 63 3.62 -8.93 -3.43
C GLU A 63 2.89 -10.22 -3.09
N LYS A 64 2.89 -10.60 -1.83
CA LYS A 64 2.18 -11.79 -1.39
C LYS A 64 0.68 -11.67 -1.64
N GLU A 65 0.10 -10.56 -1.29
CA GLU A 65 -1.34 -10.34 -1.46
C GLU A 65 -1.73 -10.28 -2.93
N CYS A 66 -0.90 -9.71 -3.75
CA CYS A 66 -1.12 -9.69 -5.19
C CYS A 66 -1.09 -11.09 -5.78
N THR A 67 -0.13 -11.90 -5.36
CA THR A 67 0.02 -13.26 -5.87
C THR A 67 -1.12 -14.16 -5.43
N ASP A 68 -1.59 -14.00 -4.21
CA ASP A 68 -2.65 -14.84 -3.65
C ASP A 68 -3.99 -14.64 -4.32
N ASN A 69 -4.11 -13.65 -5.18
CA ASN A 69 -5.36 -13.36 -5.87
C ASN A 69 -5.47 -13.93 -7.26
N ASP A 70 -4.51 -14.65 -7.68
CA ASP A 70 -4.55 -15.26 -9.02
C ASP A 70 -5.32 -16.59 -9.05
#